data_f068f44a86d7ed3d8b2c3229fb5133b3
#
_entry.id   f068f44a86d7ed3d8b2c3229fb5133b3
#
_cell.length_a   1.000
_cell.length_b   1.000
_cell.length_c   1.000
_cell.angle_alpha   90.00
_cell.angle_beta   90.00
_cell.angle_gamma   90.00
#
_symmetry.space_group_name_H-M   'P 1'
#
loop_
_entity.id
_entity.type
_entity.pdbx_description
1 polymer ?
#
loop_
_entity_poly.entity_id
_entity_poly.type
_entity_poly.pdbx_seq_one_letter_code
_entity_poly.pdbx_strand_id
1 'polypeptide(L)'
;MEVRDQLLRVCALLNEHGARYLIVGGHACILHGHVRTTEDVDILVEDSIENFQRVIAGLSALEDHAAAELTPQDIAENVVVKIADEVEVDVSRQAWQVRYADAIATAEAITIEGVRVPFLSLEMLIKSKTTYREQDRADLVRLRDLLELKRQRGDAAN
;
A
#
# COMPACT_ATOMS: atom_id res chain seq x y z
N MET A 1 13.36 5.78 -12.82
CA MET A 1 11.88 5.53 -12.87
C MET A 1 11.19 6.51 -11.95
N GLU A 2 10.18 7.18 -12.44
CA GLU A 2 9.43 8.14 -11.62
C GLU A 2 8.59 7.41 -10.55
N VAL A 3 8.26 8.13 -9.48
CA VAL A 3 7.50 7.59 -8.33
C VAL A 3 6.19 6.94 -8.77
N ARG A 4 5.45 7.59 -9.65
CA ARG A 4 4.21 7.07 -10.19
C ARG A 4 4.42 5.78 -11.00
N ASP A 5 5.47 5.74 -11.80
CA ASP A 5 5.78 4.57 -12.64
C ASP A 5 6.17 3.38 -11.78
N GLN A 6 6.86 3.61 -10.67
CA GLN A 6 7.18 2.57 -9.70
C GLN A 6 5.92 1.94 -9.12
N LEU A 7 4.96 2.77 -8.71
CA LEU A 7 3.68 2.31 -8.19
C LEU A 7 2.93 1.49 -9.22
N LEU A 8 2.83 1.99 -10.45
CA LEU A 8 2.09 1.31 -11.52
C LEU A 8 2.74 -0.01 -11.91
N ARG A 9 4.08 -0.07 -11.94
CA ARG A 9 4.82 -1.30 -12.23
C ARG A 9 4.48 -2.40 -11.22
N VAL A 10 4.53 -2.07 -9.93
CA VAL A 10 4.23 -3.02 -8.85
C VAL A 10 2.76 -3.47 -8.92
N CYS A 11 1.84 -2.54 -9.04
CA CYS A 11 0.41 -2.86 -9.09
C CYS A 11 0.06 -3.71 -10.31
N ALA A 12 0.62 -3.41 -11.48
CA ALA A 12 0.37 -4.20 -12.69
C ALA A 12 0.79 -5.66 -12.49
N LEU A 13 1.96 -5.89 -11.93
CA LEU A 13 2.47 -7.25 -11.68
C LEU A 13 1.64 -8.00 -10.65
N LEU A 14 1.27 -7.35 -9.55
CA LEU A 14 0.42 -7.95 -8.53
C LEU A 14 -0.96 -8.29 -9.06
N ASN A 15 -1.56 -7.40 -9.84
CA ASN A 15 -2.86 -7.61 -10.46
C ASN A 15 -2.83 -8.78 -11.44
N GLU A 16 -1.80 -8.86 -12.26
CA GLU A 16 -1.60 -9.94 -13.23
C GLU A 16 -1.56 -11.31 -12.55
N HIS A 17 -1.00 -11.40 -11.37
CA HIS A 17 -0.88 -12.64 -10.61
C HIS A 17 -2.02 -12.88 -9.61
N GLY A 18 -3.05 -12.04 -9.63
CA GLY A 18 -4.21 -12.20 -8.77
C GLY A 18 -3.93 -11.98 -7.29
N ALA A 19 -2.88 -11.27 -6.95
CA ALA A 19 -2.55 -10.97 -5.56
C ALA A 19 -3.58 -10.04 -4.93
N ARG A 20 -3.87 -10.26 -3.65
CA ARG A 20 -4.77 -9.42 -2.86
C ARG A 20 -3.95 -8.53 -1.96
N TYR A 21 -4.04 -7.23 -2.20
CA TYR A 21 -3.21 -6.23 -1.53
C TYR A 21 -3.90 -4.88 -1.54
N LEU A 22 -3.41 -4.00 -0.67
CA LEU A 22 -3.78 -2.58 -0.64
C LEU A 22 -2.50 -1.76 -0.55
N ILE A 23 -2.44 -0.68 -1.31
CA ILE A 23 -1.36 0.31 -1.16
C ILE A 23 -1.55 1.04 0.15
N VAL A 24 -0.46 1.14 0.91
CA VAL A 24 -0.38 1.84 2.19
C VAL A 24 0.81 2.82 2.13
N GLY A 25 1.16 3.43 3.24
CA GLY A 25 2.35 4.28 3.33
C GLY A 25 2.30 5.55 2.50
N GLY A 26 3.46 5.98 2.02
CA GLY A 26 3.62 7.26 1.31
C GLY A 26 2.80 7.37 0.02
N HIS A 27 2.73 6.32 -0.77
CA HIS A 27 1.93 6.33 -1.99
C HIS A 27 0.43 6.49 -1.70
N ALA A 28 -0.07 5.85 -0.64
CA ALA A 28 -1.46 6.02 -0.23
C ALA A 28 -1.74 7.47 0.20
N CYS A 29 -0.80 8.10 0.91
CA CYS A 29 -0.90 9.52 1.26
C CYS A 29 -1.03 10.39 0.00
N ILE A 30 -0.20 10.13 -1.01
CA ILE A 30 -0.23 10.87 -2.28
C ILE A 30 -1.57 10.67 -2.99
N LEU A 31 -2.08 9.45 -3.02
CA LEU A 31 -3.36 9.13 -3.66
C LEU A 31 -4.53 9.86 -3.00
N HIS A 32 -4.43 10.17 -1.71
CA HIS A 32 -5.41 10.97 -0.98
C HIS A 32 -5.18 12.49 -1.07
N GLY A 33 -4.14 12.93 -1.77
CA GLY A 33 -3.86 14.35 -1.99
C GLY A 33 -2.83 14.95 -1.06
N HIS A 34 -2.13 14.14 -0.26
CA HIS A 34 -1.03 14.61 0.57
C HIS A 34 0.24 14.67 -0.28
N VAL A 35 0.66 15.89 -0.64
CA VAL A 35 1.88 16.10 -1.43
C VAL A 35 3.10 15.84 -0.56
N ARG A 36 3.84 14.80 -0.89
CA ARG A 36 5.08 14.41 -0.20
C ARG A 36 5.93 13.55 -1.11
N THR A 37 7.19 13.35 -0.73
CA THR A 37 8.07 12.38 -1.40
C THR A 37 7.87 10.99 -0.78
N THR A 38 8.16 9.96 -1.55
CA THR A 38 8.19 8.57 -1.06
C THR A 38 9.23 7.80 -1.89
N GLU A 39 9.92 6.86 -1.26
CA GLU A 39 10.96 6.06 -1.92
C GLU A 39 10.49 4.63 -2.20
N ASP A 40 9.68 4.07 -1.31
CA ASP A 40 9.28 2.68 -1.36
C ASP A 40 7.78 2.55 -1.71
N VAL A 41 7.43 1.44 -2.34
CA VAL A 41 6.03 1.05 -2.49
C VAL A 41 5.69 0.12 -1.32
N ASP A 42 4.79 0.57 -0.45
CA ASP A 42 4.34 -0.20 0.71
C ASP A 42 3.03 -0.89 0.39
N ILE A 43 2.99 -2.21 0.55
CA ILE A 43 1.77 -2.99 0.34
C ILE A 43 1.36 -3.74 1.60
N LEU A 44 0.07 -3.73 1.87
CA LEU A 44 -0.59 -4.51 2.91
C LEU A 44 -1.26 -5.69 2.24
N VAL A 45 -0.86 -6.91 2.57
CA VAL A 45 -1.32 -8.11 1.87
C VAL A 45 -2.30 -8.93 2.70
N GLU A 46 -3.25 -9.59 2.02
CA GLU A 46 -4.13 -10.55 2.67
C GLU A 46 -3.29 -11.68 3.28
N ASP A 47 -3.61 -12.03 4.51
CA ASP A 47 -2.84 -12.99 5.32
C ASP A 47 -3.27 -14.43 5.01
N SER A 48 -2.73 -14.98 3.93
CA SER A 48 -2.89 -16.39 3.57
C SER A 48 -1.69 -16.87 2.77
N ILE A 49 -1.32 -18.13 2.93
CA ILE A 49 -0.20 -18.73 2.20
C ILE A 49 -0.42 -18.63 0.69
N GLU A 50 -1.62 -18.90 0.23
CA GLU A 50 -1.95 -18.79 -1.20
C GLU A 50 -1.71 -17.38 -1.72
N ASN A 51 -2.11 -16.35 -0.97
CA ASN A 51 -1.89 -14.97 -1.36
C ASN A 51 -0.40 -14.60 -1.34
N PHE A 52 0.35 -15.07 -0.37
CA PHE A 52 1.80 -14.83 -0.32
C PHE A 52 2.49 -15.41 -1.55
N GLN A 53 2.06 -16.58 -2.02
CA GLN A 53 2.57 -17.19 -3.25
C GLN A 53 2.31 -16.27 -4.46
N ARG A 54 1.13 -15.69 -4.55
CA ARG A 54 0.75 -14.77 -5.63
C ARG A 54 1.56 -13.47 -5.57
N VAL A 55 1.76 -12.93 -4.38
CA VAL A 55 2.58 -11.73 -4.16
C VAL A 55 4.03 -11.99 -4.61
N ILE A 56 4.60 -13.09 -4.17
CA ILE A 56 5.97 -13.47 -4.54
C ILE A 56 6.08 -13.68 -6.05
N ALA A 57 5.13 -14.38 -6.66
CA ALA A 57 5.12 -14.61 -8.10
C ALA A 57 5.09 -13.29 -8.89
N GLY A 58 4.23 -12.37 -8.48
CA GLY A 58 4.13 -11.06 -9.12
C GLY A 58 5.41 -10.26 -9.01
N LEU A 59 5.92 -10.12 -7.78
CA LEU A 59 7.11 -9.32 -7.52
C LEU A 59 8.39 -9.97 -8.07
N SER A 60 8.40 -11.29 -8.27
CA SER A 60 9.52 -11.99 -8.91
C SER A 60 9.72 -11.61 -10.38
N ALA A 61 8.72 -10.99 -11.00
CA ALA A 61 8.81 -10.50 -12.37
C ALA A 61 9.50 -9.14 -12.49
N LEU A 62 9.85 -8.50 -11.38
CA LEU A 62 10.71 -7.31 -11.39
C LEU A 62 12.08 -7.67 -11.96
N GLU A 63 12.78 -6.68 -12.49
CA GLU A 63 13.97 -6.87 -13.31
C GLU A 63 15.05 -7.76 -12.69
N ASP A 64 15.33 -7.59 -11.41
CA ASP A 64 16.38 -8.32 -10.70
C ASP A 64 15.91 -9.64 -10.10
N HIS A 65 14.62 -9.96 -10.19
CA HIS A 65 14.02 -11.18 -9.66
C HIS A 65 14.30 -11.40 -8.17
N ALA A 66 14.44 -10.33 -7.39
CA ALA A 66 14.82 -10.41 -5.99
C ALA A 66 13.82 -11.20 -5.14
N ALA A 67 12.54 -11.08 -5.43
CA ALA A 67 11.49 -11.79 -4.69
C ALA A 67 11.48 -13.32 -4.95
N ALA A 68 12.13 -13.80 -6.00
CA ALA A 68 12.17 -15.23 -6.33
C ALA A 68 12.86 -16.07 -5.25
N GLU A 69 13.69 -15.45 -4.40
CA GLU A 69 14.36 -16.12 -3.29
C GLU A 69 13.47 -16.27 -2.05
N LEU A 70 12.32 -15.59 -2.02
CA LEU A 70 11.41 -15.62 -0.89
C LEU A 70 10.51 -16.85 -0.92
N THR A 71 10.14 -17.29 0.28
CA THR A 71 9.11 -18.32 0.49
C THR A 71 7.89 -17.64 1.14
N PRO A 72 6.69 -18.25 1.03
CA PRO A 72 5.52 -17.73 1.75
C PRO A 72 5.76 -17.61 3.26
N GLN A 73 6.59 -18.50 3.81
CA GLN A 73 6.94 -18.50 5.24
C GLN A 73 7.69 -17.23 5.63
N ASP A 74 8.52 -16.68 4.74
CA ASP A 74 9.24 -15.43 5.00
C ASP A 74 8.27 -14.29 5.26
N ILE A 75 7.17 -14.21 4.51
CA ILE A 75 6.14 -13.18 4.72
C ILE A 75 5.35 -13.48 5.99
N ALA A 76 5.04 -14.76 6.24
CA ALA A 76 4.27 -15.17 7.42
C ALA A 76 5.00 -14.90 8.75
N GLU A 77 6.33 -14.94 8.76
CA GLU A 77 7.12 -14.86 9.99
C GLU A 77 7.74 -13.49 10.26
N ASN A 78 7.66 -12.54 9.32
CA ASN A 78 8.28 -11.24 9.46
C ASN A 78 7.25 -10.12 9.52
N VAL A 79 7.55 -9.06 10.28
CA VAL A 79 6.70 -7.87 10.38
C VAL A 79 6.63 -7.17 9.03
N VAL A 80 7.78 -7.03 8.37
CA VAL A 80 7.90 -6.48 7.03
C VAL A 80 8.97 -7.25 6.25
N VAL A 81 8.71 -7.50 4.99
CA VAL A 81 9.69 -8.06 4.06
C VAL A 81 10.05 -6.99 3.05
N LYS A 82 11.32 -6.60 3.04
CA LYS A 82 11.84 -5.59 2.11
C LYS A 82 12.41 -6.26 0.87
N ILE A 83 11.91 -5.86 -0.28
CA ILE A 83 12.39 -6.36 -1.57
C ILE A 83 13.11 -5.22 -2.28
N ALA A 84 14.42 -5.37 -2.42
CA ALA A 84 15.27 -4.40 -3.13
C ALA A 84 15.46 -4.87 -4.57
N ASP A 85 14.76 -4.23 -5.49
CA ASP A 85 14.78 -4.55 -6.91
C ASP A 85 14.75 -3.23 -7.71
N GLU A 86 14.36 -3.25 -8.97
CA GLU A 86 14.16 -2.01 -9.75
C GLU A 86 13.22 -1.04 -9.04
N VAL A 87 12.32 -1.57 -8.23
CA VAL A 87 11.47 -0.82 -7.29
C VAL A 87 11.66 -1.43 -5.92
N GLU A 88 11.83 -0.60 -4.90
CA GLU A 88 11.85 -1.08 -3.51
C GLU A 88 10.41 -1.28 -3.03
N VAL A 89 10.10 -2.49 -2.58
CA VAL A 89 8.75 -2.86 -2.13
C VAL A 89 8.83 -3.39 -0.70
N ASP A 90 8.00 -2.83 0.17
CA ASP A 90 7.82 -3.30 1.54
C ASP A 90 6.51 -4.07 1.62
N VAL A 91 6.60 -5.36 1.93
CA VAL A 91 5.45 -6.26 2.05
C VAL A 91 5.14 -6.51 3.51
N SER A 92 3.93 -6.18 3.95
CA SER A 92 3.49 -6.36 5.33
C SER A 92 2.11 -6.99 5.40
N ARG A 93 1.89 -7.82 6.44
CA ARG A 93 0.56 -8.36 6.77
C ARG A 93 -0.22 -7.41 7.67
N GLN A 94 0.43 -6.41 8.20
CA GLN A 94 -0.15 -5.45 9.13
C GLN A 94 0.52 -4.10 8.97
N ALA A 95 -0.27 -3.06 8.77
CA ALA A 95 0.19 -1.67 8.74
C ALA A 95 -0.21 -1.04 10.08
N TRP A 96 0.72 -1.08 11.05
CA TRP A 96 0.50 -0.75 12.46
C TRP A 96 -0.63 -1.62 13.01
N GLN A 97 -1.80 -1.06 13.29
CA GLN A 97 -2.95 -1.78 13.82
C GLN A 97 -3.97 -2.19 12.74
N VAL A 98 -3.64 -1.98 11.47
CA VAL A 98 -4.56 -2.24 10.35
C VAL A 98 -4.13 -3.51 9.61
N ARG A 99 -5.06 -4.46 9.49
CA ARG A 99 -4.90 -5.68 8.70
C ARG A 99 -5.74 -5.59 7.42
N TYR A 100 -5.35 -6.33 6.40
CA TYR A 100 -6.07 -6.38 5.13
C TYR A 100 -7.56 -6.70 5.32
N ALA A 101 -7.87 -7.71 6.14
CA ALA A 101 -9.25 -8.14 6.38
C ALA A 101 -10.11 -7.02 6.97
N ASP A 102 -9.53 -6.14 7.79
CA ASP A 102 -10.24 -5.02 8.40
C ASP A 102 -10.42 -3.86 7.42
N ALA A 103 -9.50 -3.70 6.49
CA ALA A 103 -9.42 -2.54 5.61
C ALA A 103 -10.14 -2.72 4.28
N ILE A 104 -10.31 -3.97 3.83
CA ILE A 104 -10.81 -4.25 2.47
C ILE A 104 -12.24 -3.74 2.26
N ALA A 105 -13.07 -3.75 3.29
CA ALA A 105 -14.47 -3.32 3.18
C ALA A 105 -14.62 -1.83 2.79
N THR A 106 -13.66 -0.98 3.18
CA THR A 106 -13.68 0.45 2.91
C THR A 106 -12.59 0.89 1.93
N ALA A 107 -11.83 -0.06 1.40
CA ALA A 107 -10.75 0.24 0.48
C ALA A 107 -11.27 0.94 -0.78
N GLU A 108 -10.45 1.83 -1.31
CA GLU A 108 -10.72 2.55 -2.55
C GLU A 108 -9.87 1.96 -3.67
N ALA A 109 -10.19 2.30 -4.90
CA ALA A 109 -9.37 1.96 -6.05
C ALA A 109 -9.47 3.07 -7.08
N ILE A 110 -8.37 3.31 -7.77
CA ILE A 110 -8.29 4.22 -8.89
C ILE A 110 -7.59 3.50 -10.04
N THR A 111 -7.98 3.82 -11.26
CA THR A 111 -7.29 3.30 -12.44
C THR A 111 -6.43 4.40 -13.04
N ILE A 112 -5.13 4.14 -13.14
CA ILE A 112 -4.14 5.07 -13.68
C ILE A 112 -3.44 4.38 -14.84
N GLU A 113 -3.54 4.96 -16.04
CA GLU A 113 -2.94 4.39 -17.26
C GLU A 113 -3.32 2.92 -17.47
N GLY A 114 -4.57 2.58 -17.18
CA GLY A 114 -5.09 1.22 -17.34
C GLY A 114 -4.76 0.26 -16.20
N VAL A 115 -4.03 0.71 -15.18
CA VAL A 115 -3.65 -0.12 -14.02
C VAL A 115 -4.55 0.21 -12.83
N ARG A 116 -5.21 -0.81 -12.30
CA ARG A 116 -6.02 -0.66 -11.08
C ARG A 116 -5.09 -0.59 -9.87
N VAL A 117 -5.26 0.46 -9.08
CA VAL A 117 -4.48 0.70 -7.86
C VAL A 117 -5.43 0.69 -6.66
N PRO A 118 -5.47 -0.40 -5.88
CA PRO A 118 -6.28 -0.44 -4.66
C PRO A 118 -5.50 0.15 -3.50
N PHE A 119 -6.15 0.93 -2.65
CA PHE A 119 -5.47 1.59 -1.53
C PHE A 119 -6.39 1.78 -0.33
N LEU A 120 -5.80 2.01 0.84
CA LEU A 120 -6.54 2.24 2.08
C LEU A 120 -7.45 3.45 1.95
N SER A 121 -8.66 3.35 2.56
CA SER A 121 -9.47 4.54 2.79
C SER A 121 -8.70 5.54 3.65
N LEU A 122 -9.12 6.81 3.60
CA LEU A 122 -8.46 7.87 4.39
C LEU A 122 -8.51 7.57 5.89
N GLU A 123 -9.66 7.09 6.40
CA GLU A 123 -9.79 6.70 7.80
C GLU A 123 -8.82 5.58 8.20
N MET A 124 -8.71 4.54 7.37
CA MET A 124 -7.80 3.42 7.64
C MET A 124 -6.34 3.82 7.50
N LEU A 125 -6.03 4.71 6.56
CA LEU A 125 -4.68 5.25 6.40
C LEU A 125 -4.26 6.04 7.64
N ILE A 126 -5.13 6.88 8.19
CA ILE A 126 -4.89 7.61 9.44
C ILE A 126 -4.61 6.62 10.56
N LYS A 127 -5.42 5.58 10.69
CA LYS A 127 -5.25 4.55 11.72
C LYS A 127 -3.90 3.84 11.58
N SER A 128 -3.45 3.58 10.35
CA SER A 128 -2.16 2.94 10.07
C SER A 128 -0.96 3.84 10.39
N LYS A 129 -1.18 5.15 10.48
CA LYS A 129 -0.17 6.17 10.77
C LYS A 129 -0.18 6.63 12.22
N THR A 130 -1.10 6.17 13.04
CA THR A 130 -1.22 6.55 14.44
C THR A 130 -0.15 5.80 15.27
N THR A 131 1.10 6.14 15.03
CA THR A 131 2.28 5.57 15.66
C THR A 131 3.03 6.66 16.42
N TYR A 132 4.14 6.32 17.04
CA TYR A 132 5.03 7.28 17.69
C TYR A 132 6.15 7.80 16.76
N ARG A 133 6.20 7.35 15.51
CA ARG A 133 7.21 7.79 14.55
C ARG A 133 6.94 9.24 14.12
N GLU A 134 8.00 10.04 14.04
CA GLU A 134 7.89 11.46 13.68
C GLU A 134 7.30 11.67 12.28
N GLN A 135 7.74 10.88 11.30
CA GLN A 135 7.23 10.95 9.95
C GLN A 135 5.72 10.67 9.91
N ASP A 136 5.25 9.72 10.69
CA ASP A 136 3.82 9.39 10.76
C ASP A 136 3.01 10.52 11.40
N ARG A 137 3.57 11.21 12.40
CA ARG A 137 2.92 12.39 13.01
C ARG A 137 2.75 13.51 12.01
N ALA A 138 3.76 13.77 11.16
CA ALA A 138 3.67 14.77 10.10
C ALA A 138 2.59 14.41 9.07
N ASP A 139 2.53 13.16 8.67
CA ASP A 139 1.50 12.66 7.76
C ASP A 139 0.10 12.82 8.39
N LEU A 140 -0.05 12.49 9.69
CA LEU A 140 -1.34 12.57 10.40
C LEU A 140 -1.95 13.96 10.39
N VAL A 141 -1.14 15.00 10.58
CA VAL A 141 -1.63 16.37 10.58
C VAL A 141 -2.33 16.66 9.24
N ARG A 142 -1.67 16.34 8.13
CA ARG A 142 -2.21 16.60 6.79
C ARG A 142 -3.39 15.69 6.47
N LEU A 143 -3.31 14.41 6.81
CA LEU A 143 -4.39 13.45 6.55
C LEU A 143 -5.67 13.80 7.32
N ARG A 144 -5.55 14.26 8.56
CA ARG A 144 -6.70 14.71 9.35
C ARG A 144 -7.36 15.94 8.74
N ASP A 145 -6.57 16.88 8.22
CA ASP A 145 -7.10 18.04 7.51
C ASP A 145 -7.86 17.60 6.25
N LEU A 146 -7.32 16.66 5.49
CA LEU A 146 -7.98 16.11 4.31
C LEU A 146 -9.30 15.41 4.66
N LEU A 147 -9.32 14.68 5.76
CA LEU A 147 -10.52 14.00 6.23
C LEU A 147 -11.60 15.01 6.62
N GLU A 148 -11.23 16.08 7.31
CA GLU A 148 -12.16 17.15 7.69
C GLU A 148 -12.74 17.84 6.46
N LEU A 149 -11.91 18.13 5.47
CA LEU A 149 -12.37 18.71 4.20
C LEU A 149 -13.35 17.78 3.49
N LYS A 150 -13.09 16.49 3.50
CA LYS A 150 -13.97 15.48 2.91
C LYS A 150 -15.34 15.45 3.61
N ARG A 151 -15.36 15.53 4.94
CA ARG A 151 -16.58 15.57 5.75
C ARG A 151 -17.39 16.81 5.45
N GLN A 152 -16.74 17.98 5.37
CA GLN A 152 -17.41 19.24 5.03
C GLN A 152 -18.04 19.19 3.64
N ARG A 153 -17.38 18.58 2.66
CA ARG A 153 -17.95 18.40 1.30
C ARG A 153 -19.14 17.45 1.32
N GLY A 154 -19.08 16.37 2.10
CA GLY A 154 -20.18 15.44 2.28
C GLY A 154 -21.40 16.13 2.90
N ASP A 155 -21.20 16.91 3.94
CA ASP A 155 -22.27 17.69 4.60
C ASP A 155 -22.86 18.73 3.64
N ALA A 156 -22.05 19.38 2.82
CA ALA A 156 -22.50 20.36 1.85
C ALA A 156 -23.28 19.71 0.68
N ALA A 157 -23.03 18.44 0.38
CA ALA A 157 -23.71 17.67 -0.67
C ALA A 157 -25.09 17.15 -0.22
N ASN A 158 -25.35 17.13 1.07
CA ASN A 158 -26.61 16.72 1.66
C ASN A 158 -27.47 17.95 1.99
#